data_7e240423b795cf584d623b9eb2e9135d
#
_entry.id   7e240423b795cf584d623b9eb2e9135d
#
_cell.length_a   1.000
_cell.length_b   1.000
_cell.length_c   1.000
_cell.angle_alpha   90.00
_cell.angle_beta   90.00
_cell.angle_gamma   90.00
#
_symmetry.space_group_name_H-M   'P 1'
#
loop_
_entity.id
_entity.type
_entity.pdbx_description
1 polymer ?
#
loop_
_entity_poly.entity_id
_entity_poly.type
_entity_poly.pdbx_seq_one_letter_code
_entity_poly.pdbx_strand_id
1 'polypeptide(L)'
;VLSSKYYNQDGTLQSSLGETNSLWGDIIHVNGQPWPFLNVEPRLYRLRFLNAAVSRNFALYFVKSGILDARLPFQVIASDAGLLTNPVQSSDMYVATAERYEIVFDFSQYAGQTIDLRNFAKANGIGVDDDYIHTDKVMRFVVSSDPVTDDSRVPDQLRQIDFLEDKTSIDHHFRFHRTNGEWRINGIGFADAENRILAKVPRGTVELWELENSSGGWSHPIHVHLVDFRVVARYGSESTRGVMPYESAGLKDVVWLGRHETVLVEAHYAPWDGVYMFHCHNLIHEDHDMMAAFDVTKLDNFGYNETTDFHDPEDIRWSARPFDSAEFSAKTGIFSEESIREKVNTLALEQPYSELKEVTAALDTYYKTNAKREADCVGEAAGPIPRYRRFQV
;
A
#
# COMPACT_ATOMS: atom_id res chain seq x y z
N VAL A 1 -15.41 -2.42 -3.51
CA VAL A 1 -14.37 -2.98 -4.39
C VAL A 1 -14.53 -2.35 -5.76
N LEU A 2 -13.47 -1.71 -6.26
CA LEU A 2 -13.37 -1.11 -7.59
C LEU A 2 -12.64 -2.07 -8.53
N SER A 3 -13.11 -2.21 -9.74
CA SER A 3 -12.40 -2.90 -10.80
C SER A 3 -12.77 -2.32 -12.17
N SER A 4 -12.03 -2.69 -13.20
CA SER A 4 -12.33 -2.35 -14.58
C SER A 4 -12.09 -3.55 -15.47
N LYS A 5 -12.95 -3.74 -16.45
CA LYS A 5 -12.97 -4.94 -17.29
C LYS A 5 -13.15 -4.58 -18.75
N TYR A 6 -12.65 -5.45 -19.64
CA TYR A 6 -13.06 -5.51 -21.04
C TYR A 6 -13.98 -6.69 -21.26
N TYR A 7 -14.99 -6.49 -22.08
CA TYR A 7 -15.90 -7.54 -22.51
C TYR A 7 -15.84 -7.72 -24.03
N ASN A 8 -15.92 -8.96 -24.47
CA ASN A 8 -16.15 -9.30 -25.86
C ASN A 8 -17.62 -8.96 -26.25
N GLN A 9 -17.91 -8.94 -27.55
CA GLN A 9 -19.26 -8.64 -28.04
C GLN A 9 -20.32 -9.64 -27.55
N ASP A 10 -19.92 -10.85 -27.19
CA ASP A 10 -20.81 -11.90 -26.65
C ASP A 10 -21.00 -11.78 -25.12
N GLY A 11 -20.39 -10.76 -24.48
CA GLY A 11 -20.49 -10.53 -23.05
C GLY A 11 -19.51 -11.33 -22.19
N THR A 12 -18.62 -12.12 -22.78
CA THR A 12 -17.54 -12.80 -22.06
C THR A 12 -16.41 -11.83 -21.72
N LEU A 13 -15.67 -12.11 -20.65
CA LEU A 13 -14.48 -11.31 -20.30
C LEU A 13 -13.40 -11.49 -21.36
N GLN A 14 -12.76 -10.38 -21.75
CA GLN A 14 -11.58 -10.44 -22.60
C GLN A 14 -10.42 -11.11 -21.86
N SER A 15 -9.73 -12.01 -22.56
CA SER A 15 -8.53 -12.66 -22.03
C SER A 15 -7.38 -11.67 -21.91
N SER A 16 -6.59 -11.79 -20.84
CA SER A 16 -5.31 -11.10 -20.68
C SER A 16 -4.14 -11.87 -21.29
N LEU A 17 -4.40 -13.02 -21.90
CA LEU A 17 -3.36 -13.86 -22.48
C LEU A 17 -2.59 -13.12 -23.59
N GLY A 18 -1.28 -13.01 -23.42
CA GLY A 18 -0.40 -12.29 -24.36
C GLY A 18 -0.32 -10.77 -24.12
N GLU A 19 -1.05 -10.23 -23.15
CA GLU A 19 -0.88 -8.83 -22.73
C GLU A 19 0.46 -8.67 -21.98
N THR A 20 1.25 -7.68 -22.36
CA THR A 20 2.58 -7.43 -21.80
C THR A 20 2.75 -6.03 -21.22
N ASN A 21 1.74 -5.17 -21.39
CA ASN A 21 1.80 -3.78 -20.97
C ASN A 21 0.85 -3.50 -19.81
N SER A 22 -0.45 -3.52 -20.07
CA SER A 22 -1.48 -3.25 -19.06
C SER A 22 -2.87 -3.60 -19.57
N LEU A 23 -3.75 -3.95 -18.66
CA LEU A 23 -5.17 -4.23 -18.95
C LEU A 23 -6.03 -3.25 -18.16
N TRP A 24 -6.30 -2.06 -18.74
CA TRP A 24 -7.01 -1.01 -18.02
C TRP A 24 -8.52 -1.20 -17.91
N GLY A 25 -9.14 -1.91 -18.86
CA GLY A 25 -10.59 -2.05 -18.89
C GLY A 25 -11.33 -0.75 -19.27
N ASP A 26 -12.44 -0.88 -19.98
CA ASP A 26 -13.28 0.23 -20.42
C ASP A 26 -14.59 0.33 -19.62
N ILE A 27 -14.96 -0.68 -18.86
CA ILE A 27 -16.15 -0.73 -18.01
C ILE A 27 -15.76 -0.76 -16.55
N ILE A 28 -16.13 0.31 -15.81
CA ILE A 28 -15.87 0.42 -14.39
C ILE A 28 -16.93 -0.34 -13.60
N HIS A 29 -16.49 -1.22 -12.70
CA HIS A 29 -17.35 -1.96 -11.80
C HIS A 29 -17.15 -1.52 -10.35
N VAL A 30 -18.25 -1.49 -9.60
CA VAL A 30 -18.24 -1.36 -8.15
C VAL A 30 -18.99 -2.56 -7.56
N ASN A 31 -18.32 -3.37 -6.75
CA ASN A 31 -18.85 -4.63 -6.21
C ASN A 31 -19.43 -5.55 -7.30
N GLY A 32 -18.77 -5.60 -8.45
CA GLY A 32 -19.18 -6.44 -9.59
C GLY A 32 -20.27 -5.86 -10.49
N GLN A 33 -20.85 -4.70 -10.16
CA GLN A 33 -21.87 -4.03 -10.98
C GLN A 33 -21.26 -2.90 -11.80
N PRO A 34 -21.55 -2.81 -13.12
CA PRO A 34 -21.05 -1.72 -13.96
C PRO A 34 -21.80 -0.42 -13.61
N TRP A 35 -21.03 0.62 -13.30
CA TRP A 35 -21.54 1.97 -12.99
C TRP A 35 -22.81 2.00 -12.13
N PRO A 36 -22.83 1.39 -10.94
CA PRO A 36 -24.03 1.27 -10.13
C PRO A 36 -24.48 2.59 -9.53
N PHE A 37 -25.71 2.61 -9.05
CA PHE A 37 -26.14 3.63 -8.09
C PHE A 37 -26.46 2.99 -6.73
N LEU A 38 -26.41 3.80 -5.69
CA LEU A 38 -26.77 3.44 -4.33
C LEU A 38 -27.70 4.49 -3.73
N ASN A 39 -28.87 4.05 -3.24
CA ASN A 39 -29.74 4.89 -2.44
C ASN A 39 -29.14 5.05 -1.05
N VAL A 40 -29.01 6.27 -0.58
CA VAL A 40 -28.45 6.62 0.75
C VAL A 40 -29.37 7.59 1.48
N GLU A 41 -29.31 7.56 2.79
CA GLU A 41 -29.95 8.53 3.66
C GLU A 41 -29.08 9.79 3.78
N PRO A 42 -29.66 10.97 4.11
CA PRO A 42 -28.88 12.20 4.33
C PRO A 42 -28.20 12.18 5.70
N ARG A 43 -27.10 11.41 5.82
CA ARG A 43 -26.31 11.19 7.03
C ARG A 43 -24.85 10.86 6.70
N LEU A 44 -24.03 10.66 7.73
CA LEU A 44 -22.65 10.20 7.58
C LEU A 44 -22.60 8.75 7.08
N TYR A 45 -21.73 8.49 6.11
CA TYR A 45 -21.41 7.16 5.62
C TYR A 45 -19.92 6.90 5.66
N ARG A 46 -19.52 5.77 6.25
CA ARG A 46 -18.18 5.22 6.14
C ARG A 46 -18.12 4.35 4.90
N LEU A 47 -17.29 4.75 3.95
CA LEU A 47 -17.08 4.06 2.67
C LEU A 47 -15.68 3.45 2.66
N ARG A 48 -15.61 2.17 2.26
CA ARG A 48 -14.36 1.41 2.19
C ARG A 48 -14.02 1.16 0.73
N PHE A 49 -12.82 1.54 0.33
CA PHE A 49 -12.33 1.40 -1.03
C PHE A 49 -11.23 0.33 -1.09
N LEU A 50 -11.28 -0.49 -2.11
CA LEU A 50 -10.22 -1.38 -2.55
C LEU A 50 -10.17 -1.29 -4.07
N ASN A 51 -9.01 -0.94 -4.62
CA ASN A 51 -8.80 -1.05 -6.06
C ASN A 51 -8.34 -2.48 -6.41
N ALA A 52 -9.23 -3.27 -6.99
CA ALA A 52 -9.01 -4.64 -7.46
C ALA A 52 -9.01 -4.72 -9.00
N ALA A 53 -8.65 -3.63 -9.68
CA ALA A 53 -8.42 -3.66 -11.13
C ALA A 53 -7.09 -4.38 -11.44
N VAL A 54 -6.97 -4.92 -12.65
CA VAL A 54 -5.73 -5.56 -13.10
C VAL A 54 -4.59 -4.55 -13.23
N SER A 55 -4.87 -3.40 -13.84
CA SER A 55 -3.85 -2.38 -14.09
C SER A 55 -4.33 -0.95 -13.81
N ARG A 56 -5.66 -0.69 -13.86
CA ARG A 56 -6.20 0.66 -13.76
C ARG A 56 -6.03 1.24 -12.36
N ASN A 57 -5.45 2.42 -12.30
CA ASN A 57 -5.44 3.26 -11.11
C ASN A 57 -6.62 4.25 -11.14
N PHE A 58 -7.03 4.73 -9.97
CA PHE A 58 -8.13 5.69 -9.86
C PHE A 58 -7.67 6.96 -9.15
N ALA A 59 -8.15 8.09 -9.65
CA ALA A 59 -8.10 9.38 -8.96
C ALA A 59 -9.54 9.82 -8.68
N LEU A 60 -10.04 9.48 -7.51
CA LEU A 60 -11.45 9.57 -7.13
C LEU A 60 -11.81 10.95 -6.56
N TYR A 61 -12.98 11.44 -6.89
CA TYR A 61 -13.55 12.66 -6.31
C TYR A 61 -15.07 12.64 -6.38
N PHE A 62 -15.72 13.37 -5.47
CA PHE A 62 -17.17 13.49 -5.43
C PHE A 62 -17.61 14.84 -6.00
N VAL A 63 -18.74 14.84 -6.73
CA VAL A 63 -19.38 16.03 -7.23
C VAL A 63 -20.91 15.92 -7.15
N LYS A 64 -21.60 17.04 -7.11
CA LYS A 64 -23.04 17.03 -7.41
C LYS A 64 -23.25 16.65 -8.86
N SER A 65 -24.23 15.81 -9.12
CA SER A 65 -24.54 15.33 -10.49
C SER A 65 -24.78 16.51 -11.41
N GLY A 66 -24.06 16.55 -12.53
CA GLY A 66 -24.13 17.64 -13.51
C GLY A 66 -23.25 18.87 -13.20
N ILE A 67 -22.56 18.93 -12.05
CA ILE A 67 -21.66 20.03 -11.67
C ILE A 67 -20.25 19.45 -11.46
N LEU A 68 -19.43 19.45 -12.51
CA LEU A 68 -18.13 18.76 -12.50
C LEU A 68 -17.00 19.56 -11.86
N ASP A 69 -17.13 20.89 -11.78
CA ASP A 69 -16.04 21.78 -11.36
C ASP A 69 -15.94 21.99 -9.83
N ALA A 70 -16.94 21.52 -9.07
CA ALA A 70 -17.00 21.68 -7.63
C ALA A 70 -16.87 20.34 -6.92
N ARG A 71 -15.65 19.98 -6.54
CA ARG A 71 -15.39 18.77 -5.74
C ARG A 71 -15.94 18.94 -4.33
N LEU A 72 -16.52 17.87 -3.83
CA LEU A 72 -17.09 17.81 -2.49
C LEU A 72 -16.05 17.23 -1.52
N PRO A 73 -15.91 17.81 -0.33
CA PRO A 73 -14.95 17.34 0.67
C PRO A 73 -15.42 16.05 1.34
N PHE A 74 -14.45 15.27 1.79
CA PHE A 74 -14.64 14.07 2.63
C PHE A 74 -13.46 13.93 3.59
N GLN A 75 -13.60 13.04 4.57
CA GLN A 75 -12.54 12.72 5.52
C GLN A 75 -11.96 11.34 5.21
N VAL A 76 -10.66 11.25 4.95
CA VAL A 76 -9.94 9.98 4.91
C VAL A 76 -9.63 9.58 6.35
N ILE A 77 -9.99 8.35 6.73
CA ILE A 77 -9.86 7.85 8.10
C ILE A 77 -9.00 6.59 8.23
N ALA A 78 -8.74 5.89 7.13
CA ALA A 78 -7.89 4.70 7.12
C ALA A 78 -7.18 4.53 5.78
N SER A 79 -6.06 3.82 5.82
CA SER A 79 -5.29 3.36 4.67
C SER A 79 -5.07 1.84 4.73
N ASP A 80 -4.11 1.30 3.97
CA ASP A 80 -3.84 -0.13 3.88
C ASP A 80 -3.63 -0.79 5.24
N ALA A 81 -2.88 -0.14 6.13
CA ALA A 81 -2.54 -0.64 7.46
C ALA A 81 -3.54 -0.24 8.58
N GLY A 82 -4.75 0.14 8.21
CA GLY A 82 -5.81 0.48 9.17
C GLY A 82 -6.01 1.97 9.39
N LEU A 83 -6.55 2.35 10.55
CA LEU A 83 -6.89 3.74 10.85
C LEU A 83 -5.66 4.66 10.82
N LEU A 84 -5.88 5.88 10.31
CA LEU A 84 -4.93 6.98 10.42
C LEU A 84 -4.84 7.47 11.86
N THR A 85 -3.87 8.33 12.16
CA THR A 85 -3.79 9.00 13.48
C THR A 85 -5.01 9.88 13.74
N ASN A 86 -5.38 10.67 12.74
CA ASN A 86 -6.46 11.63 12.75
C ASN A 86 -7.20 11.61 11.41
N PRO A 87 -8.48 12.02 11.36
CA PRO A 87 -9.17 12.21 10.10
C PRO A 87 -8.47 13.28 9.25
N VAL A 88 -8.27 13.00 7.96
CA VAL A 88 -7.64 13.94 7.02
C VAL A 88 -8.67 14.41 6.01
N GLN A 89 -8.91 15.73 5.97
CA GLN A 89 -9.77 16.34 4.96
C GLN A 89 -9.14 16.26 3.58
N SER A 90 -9.92 15.82 2.60
CA SER A 90 -9.54 15.82 1.19
C SER A 90 -10.75 16.07 0.30
N SER A 91 -10.52 16.40 -0.94
CA SER A 91 -11.53 16.48 -2.00
C SER A 91 -11.23 15.54 -3.17
N ASP A 92 -10.10 14.85 -3.11
CA ASP A 92 -9.69 13.79 -4.03
C ASP A 92 -8.88 12.71 -3.32
N MET A 93 -8.80 11.54 -3.94
CA MET A 93 -8.08 10.39 -3.41
C MET A 93 -7.49 9.56 -4.56
N TYR A 94 -6.18 9.38 -4.52
CA TYR A 94 -5.46 8.53 -5.46
C TYR A 94 -5.43 7.10 -4.93
N VAL A 95 -5.88 6.13 -5.74
CA VAL A 95 -6.01 4.73 -5.34
C VAL A 95 -5.44 3.84 -6.43
N ALA A 96 -4.17 3.48 -6.30
CA ALA A 96 -3.53 2.53 -7.20
C ALA A 96 -4.04 1.10 -6.96
N THR A 97 -3.69 0.17 -7.84
CA THR A 97 -4.07 -1.24 -7.66
C THR A 97 -3.55 -1.77 -6.32
N ALA A 98 -4.40 -2.51 -5.62
CA ALA A 98 -4.25 -3.04 -4.27
C ALA A 98 -4.28 -2.00 -3.13
N GLU A 99 -4.23 -0.70 -3.37
CA GLU A 99 -4.42 0.26 -2.29
C GLU A 99 -5.84 0.19 -1.71
N ARG A 100 -5.92 0.38 -0.40
CA ARG A 100 -7.16 0.46 0.37
C ARG A 100 -7.22 1.81 1.07
N TYR A 101 -8.40 2.41 1.07
CA TYR A 101 -8.71 3.59 1.87
C TYR A 101 -10.11 3.49 2.45
N GLU A 102 -10.31 4.11 3.60
CA GLU A 102 -11.64 4.32 4.14
C GLU A 102 -11.87 5.82 4.34
N ILE A 103 -13.06 6.24 3.97
CA ILE A 103 -13.47 7.64 4.12
C ILE A 103 -14.78 7.76 4.87
N VAL A 104 -15.03 8.94 5.41
CA VAL A 104 -16.37 9.36 5.83
C VAL A 104 -16.83 10.48 4.92
N PHE A 105 -17.98 10.26 4.27
CA PHE A 105 -18.67 11.27 3.46
C PHE A 105 -19.98 11.69 4.14
N ASP A 106 -20.20 12.99 4.22
CA ASP A 106 -21.40 13.57 4.81
C ASP A 106 -22.47 13.85 3.76
N PHE A 107 -23.49 12.99 3.68
CA PHE A 107 -24.62 13.18 2.79
C PHE A 107 -25.72 14.08 3.40
N SER A 108 -25.64 14.49 4.66
CA SER A 108 -26.69 15.28 5.33
C SER A 108 -27.03 16.59 4.61
N GLN A 109 -26.01 17.19 3.98
CA GLN A 109 -26.14 18.47 3.26
C GLN A 109 -26.73 18.31 1.84
N TYR A 110 -27.01 17.07 1.42
CA TYR A 110 -27.39 16.75 0.04
C TYR A 110 -28.75 16.04 -0.05
N ALA A 111 -29.63 16.18 0.93
CA ALA A 111 -30.98 15.60 0.92
C ALA A 111 -31.72 15.92 -0.38
N GLY A 112 -32.29 14.89 -1.03
CA GLY A 112 -32.98 14.99 -2.31
C GLY A 112 -32.10 15.25 -3.54
N GLN A 113 -30.76 15.23 -3.36
CA GLN A 113 -29.80 15.47 -4.45
C GLN A 113 -29.14 14.15 -4.89
N THR A 114 -28.42 14.23 -5.99
CA THR A 114 -27.64 13.12 -6.53
C THR A 114 -26.17 13.51 -6.54
N ILE A 115 -25.33 12.63 -6.00
CA ILE A 115 -23.88 12.80 -5.90
C ILE A 115 -23.22 11.72 -6.78
N ASP A 116 -22.29 12.13 -7.62
CA ASP A 116 -21.50 11.23 -8.46
C ASP A 116 -20.08 11.06 -7.89
N LEU A 117 -19.66 9.80 -7.72
CA LEU A 117 -18.25 9.46 -7.56
C LEU A 117 -17.64 9.36 -8.96
N ARG A 118 -16.60 10.12 -9.18
CA ARG A 118 -15.92 10.26 -10.47
C ARG A 118 -14.48 9.84 -10.37
N ASN A 119 -13.89 9.55 -11.52
CA ASN A 119 -12.48 9.27 -11.70
C ASN A 119 -11.89 10.30 -12.67
N PHE A 120 -10.73 10.84 -12.36
CA PHE A 120 -9.95 11.57 -13.34
C PHE A 120 -9.45 10.61 -14.40
N ALA A 121 -9.81 10.89 -15.63
CA ALA A 121 -9.46 10.07 -16.76
C ALA A 121 -7.93 9.99 -16.96
N LYS A 122 -7.23 11.10 -16.79
CA LYS A 122 -5.77 11.14 -16.82
C LYS A 122 -5.29 11.55 -15.45
N ALA A 123 -4.76 10.64 -14.69
CA ALA A 123 -4.26 10.90 -13.34
C ALA A 123 -3.07 11.89 -13.35
N ASN A 124 -3.30 13.09 -13.88
CA ASN A 124 -2.45 14.28 -13.85
C ASN A 124 -0.95 14.04 -14.12
N GLY A 125 -0.62 13.15 -15.07
CA GLY A 125 0.75 12.82 -15.40
C GLY A 125 1.43 11.83 -14.45
N ILE A 126 0.70 11.23 -13.49
CA ILE A 126 1.26 10.23 -12.58
C ILE A 126 1.64 8.94 -13.33
N GLY A 127 0.91 8.60 -14.40
CA GLY A 127 1.18 7.43 -15.23
C GLY A 127 0.25 7.36 -16.43
N VAL A 128 0.42 6.33 -17.25
CA VAL A 128 -0.43 6.08 -18.41
C VAL A 128 -1.53 5.09 -18.01
N ASP A 129 -2.78 5.53 -18.13
CA ASP A 129 -3.95 4.70 -18.17
C ASP A 129 -4.76 5.11 -19.40
N ASP A 130 -5.18 4.15 -20.22
CA ASP A 130 -6.02 4.48 -21.38
C ASP A 130 -7.41 4.91 -20.93
N ASP A 131 -7.87 6.01 -21.52
CA ASP A 131 -9.18 6.57 -21.30
C ASP A 131 -10.16 6.09 -22.37
N TYR A 132 -11.26 5.55 -21.91
CA TYR A 132 -12.38 5.12 -22.74
C TYR A 132 -13.63 5.93 -22.42
N ILE A 133 -14.64 5.86 -23.27
CA ILE A 133 -15.91 6.50 -23.01
C ILE A 133 -16.46 5.98 -21.67
N HIS A 134 -16.74 6.91 -20.75
CA HIS A 134 -17.31 6.66 -19.41
C HIS A 134 -16.36 6.11 -18.34
N THR A 135 -15.05 5.95 -18.58
CA THR A 135 -14.09 5.59 -17.52
C THR A 135 -13.87 6.71 -16.50
N ASP A 136 -14.36 7.90 -16.78
CA ASP A 136 -14.46 9.02 -15.85
C ASP A 136 -15.59 8.87 -14.80
N LYS A 137 -16.48 7.88 -14.95
CA LYS A 137 -17.62 7.61 -14.07
C LYS A 137 -17.36 6.35 -13.25
N VAL A 138 -17.70 6.40 -11.97
CA VAL A 138 -17.53 5.26 -11.06
C VAL A 138 -18.88 4.77 -10.56
N MET A 139 -19.58 5.59 -9.77
CA MET A 139 -20.90 5.25 -9.27
C MET A 139 -21.69 6.51 -8.90
N ARG A 140 -22.97 6.32 -8.59
CA ARG A 140 -23.90 7.38 -8.22
C ARG A 140 -24.54 7.11 -6.86
N PHE A 141 -24.68 8.14 -6.04
CA PHE A 141 -25.45 8.12 -4.81
C PHE A 141 -26.72 8.94 -5.01
N VAL A 142 -27.87 8.34 -4.70
CA VAL A 142 -29.18 9.01 -4.69
C VAL A 142 -29.55 9.25 -3.23
N VAL A 143 -29.50 10.50 -2.81
CA VAL A 143 -29.75 10.85 -1.41
C VAL A 143 -31.25 11.04 -1.21
N SER A 144 -31.81 10.31 -0.21
CA SER A 144 -33.23 10.48 0.14
C SER A 144 -33.54 11.92 0.55
N SER A 145 -34.77 12.35 0.28
CA SER A 145 -35.31 13.61 0.81
C SER A 145 -35.85 13.49 2.23
N ASP A 146 -36.01 12.24 2.71
CA ASP A 146 -36.59 12.00 4.04
C ASP A 146 -35.61 12.43 5.14
N PRO A 147 -36.08 13.17 6.16
CA PRO A 147 -35.21 13.58 7.23
C PRO A 147 -34.78 12.39 8.09
N VAL A 148 -33.51 12.36 8.45
CA VAL A 148 -32.92 11.33 9.32
C VAL A 148 -32.25 12.02 10.51
N THR A 149 -32.45 11.50 11.71
CA THR A 149 -31.65 11.90 12.86
C THR A 149 -30.35 11.09 12.85
N ASP A 150 -29.22 11.79 12.83
CA ASP A 150 -27.89 11.17 12.86
C ASP A 150 -27.04 11.88 13.91
N ASP A 151 -26.64 11.18 14.94
CA ASP A 151 -25.74 11.61 16.00
C ASP A 151 -24.31 11.09 15.82
N SER A 152 -24.04 10.47 14.67
CA SER A 152 -22.72 9.95 14.30
C SER A 152 -21.69 11.06 14.21
N ARG A 153 -20.48 10.77 14.61
CA ARG A 153 -19.36 11.70 14.51
C ARG A 153 -18.06 10.94 14.25
N VAL A 154 -17.15 11.59 13.59
CA VAL A 154 -15.77 11.10 13.44
C VAL A 154 -14.96 11.65 14.63
N PRO A 155 -14.29 10.80 15.42
CA PRO A 155 -13.40 11.26 16.49
C PRO A 155 -12.22 12.06 15.92
N ASP A 156 -11.73 13.06 16.68
CA ASP A 156 -10.54 13.84 16.28
C ASP A 156 -9.26 12.97 16.26
N GLN A 157 -9.17 12.01 17.16
CA GLN A 157 -8.10 11.01 17.20
C GLN A 157 -8.68 9.63 16.90
N LEU A 158 -8.13 8.93 15.90
CA LEU A 158 -8.61 7.62 15.46
C LEU A 158 -7.75 6.49 16.01
N ARG A 159 -6.45 6.67 16.00
CA ARG A 159 -5.45 5.67 16.43
C ARG A 159 -4.19 6.39 16.89
N GLN A 160 -3.51 5.83 17.85
CA GLN A 160 -2.13 6.20 18.13
C GLN A 160 -1.20 5.37 17.23
N ILE A 161 -0.33 6.03 16.51
CA ILE A 161 0.75 5.41 15.74
C ILE A 161 2.04 6.03 16.26
N ASP A 162 2.90 5.19 16.81
CA ASP A 162 4.23 5.61 17.21
C ASP A 162 5.15 5.49 15.99
N PHE A 163 5.21 6.56 15.20
CA PHE A 163 6.11 6.63 14.07
C PHE A 163 7.56 6.59 14.55
N LEU A 164 8.37 5.87 13.81
CA LEU A 164 9.79 5.79 14.07
C LEU A 164 10.46 7.16 13.87
N GLU A 165 11.63 7.36 14.46
CA GLU A 165 12.45 8.54 14.18
C GLU A 165 12.86 8.53 12.71
N ASP A 166 12.82 9.70 12.07
CA ASP A 166 13.14 9.84 10.64
C ASP A 166 14.57 9.38 10.35
N LYS A 167 14.70 8.35 9.52
CA LYS A 167 15.99 7.89 9.05
C LYS A 167 16.48 8.81 7.93
N THR A 168 17.75 9.20 7.98
CA THR A 168 18.32 10.15 7.02
C THR A 168 19.21 9.50 5.96
N SER A 169 19.55 8.23 6.15
CA SER A 169 20.37 7.44 5.21
C SER A 169 19.50 6.41 4.51
N ILE A 170 19.57 6.36 3.18
CA ILE A 170 18.95 5.32 2.38
C ILE A 170 19.75 4.03 2.55
N ASP A 171 19.06 2.94 2.91
CA ASP A 171 19.67 1.62 3.07
C ASP A 171 19.66 0.85 1.75
N HIS A 172 18.54 0.89 1.01
CA HIS A 172 18.42 0.23 -0.28
C HIS A 172 17.79 1.14 -1.33
N HIS A 173 18.25 0.96 -2.59
CA HIS A 173 17.71 1.62 -3.76
C HIS A 173 17.18 0.58 -4.75
N PHE A 174 15.89 0.67 -5.08
CA PHE A 174 15.23 -0.21 -6.03
C PHE A 174 14.70 0.58 -7.21
N ARG A 175 15.16 0.21 -8.40
CA ARG A 175 14.78 0.83 -9.65
C ARG A 175 13.82 -0.05 -10.43
N PHE A 176 12.60 0.45 -10.62
CA PHE A 176 11.55 -0.18 -11.40
C PHE A 176 11.63 0.31 -12.83
N HIS A 177 11.89 -0.59 -13.77
CA HIS A 177 12.13 -0.21 -15.15
C HIS A 177 11.74 -1.31 -16.14
N ARG A 178 11.72 -0.95 -17.43
CA ARG A 178 11.49 -1.88 -18.52
C ARG A 178 12.75 -1.99 -19.37
N THR A 179 13.22 -3.22 -19.61
CA THR A 179 14.40 -3.50 -20.41
C THR A 179 14.08 -4.60 -21.41
N ASN A 180 14.31 -4.35 -22.69
CA ASN A 180 14.05 -5.28 -23.80
C ASN A 180 12.60 -5.83 -23.81
N GLY A 181 11.63 -5.00 -23.41
CA GLY A 181 10.24 -5.40 -23.35
C GLY A 181 9.82 -6.09 -22.05
N GLU A 182 10.73 -6.38 -21.15
CA GLU A 182 10.50 -7.07 -19.89
C GLU A 182 10.54 -6.11 -18.72
N TRP A 183 9.65 -6.34 -17.73
CA TRP A 183 9.57 -5.58 -16.50
C TRP A 183 10.55 -6.12 -15.47
N ARG A 184 11.34 -5.25 -14.82
CA ARG A 184 12.45 -5.65 -13.96
C ARG A 184 12.58 -4.71 -12.75
N ILE A 185 13.15 -5.26 -11.67
CA ILE A 185 13.61 -4.49 -10.51
C ILE A 185 15.14 -4.61 -10.45
N ASN A 186 15.87 -3.49 -10.52
CA ASN A 186 17.34 -3.47 -10.61
C ASN A 186 17.92 -4.34 -11.74
N GLY A 187 17.17 -4.53 -12.83
CA GLY A 187 17.58 -5.37 -13.96
C GLY A 187 17.32 -6.86 -13.78
N ILE A 188 16.83 -7.28 -12.61
CA ILE A 188 16.55 -8.67 -12.27
C ILE A 188 15.05 -8.95 -12.37
N GLY A 189 14.69 -10.10 -12.91
CA GLY A 189 13.33 -10.63 -12.89
C GLY A 189 13.18 -11.72 -11.85
N PHE A 190 11.97 -12.00 -11.42
CA PHE A 190 11.70 -12.99 -10.37
C PHE A 190 12.04 -14.42 -10.78
N ALA A 191 12.01 -14.73 -12.08
CA ALA A 191 12.43 -16.01 -12.63
C ALA A 191 13.92 -16.31 -12.41
N ASP A 192 14.76 -15.29 -12.20
CA ASP A 192 16.17 -15.46 -11.83
C ASP A 192 16.31 -15.81 -10.35
N ALA A 193 16.12 -17.11 -10.04
CA ALA A 193 16.08 -17.61 -8.68
C ALA A 193 17.37 -17.38 -7.87
N GLU A 194 18.51 -17.26 -8.57
CA GLU A 194 19.82 -17.09 -7.93
C GLU A 194 20.06 -15.62 -7.52
N ASN A 195 19.50 -14.67 -8.26
CA ASN A 195 19.77 -13.23 -8.08
C ASN A 195 18.57 -12.41 -7.59
N ARG A 196 17.36 -13.01 -7.45
CA ARG A 196 16.14 -12.26 -7.12
C ARG A 196 16.07 -11.71 -5.69
N ILE A 197 16.95 -12.14 -4.77
CA ILE A 197 17.06 -11.56 -3.42
C ILE A 197 17.92 -10.30 -3.54
N LEU A 198 17.29 -9.13 -3.56
CA LEU A 198 17.94 -7.86 -3.82
C LEU A 198 18.38 -7.12 -2.55
N ALA A 199 17.91 -7.54 -1.38
CA ALA A 199 18.29 -6.96 -0.10
C ALA A 199 18.41 -8.03 0.98
N LYS A 200 19.31 -7.78 1.94
CA LYS A 200 19.41 -8.52 3.20
C LYS A 200 19.22 -7.54 4.33
N VAL A 201 18.16 -7.74 5.08
CA VAL A 201 17.69 -6.83 6.12
C VAL A 201 17.84 -7.51 7.47
N PRO A 202 18.63 -6.99 8.39
CA PRO A 202 18.72 -7.57 9.74
C PRO A 202 17.38 -7.44 10.46
N ARG A 203 16.88 -8.54 11.03
CA ARG A 203 15.63 -8.54 11.78
C ARG A 203 15.63 -7.48 12.89
N GLY A 204 14.53 -6.76 13.02
CA GLY A 204 14.36 -5.74 14.05
C GLY A 204 14.92 -4.36 13.67
N THR A 205 15.49 -4.19 12.49
CA THR A 205 16.00 -2.88 12.06
C THR A 205 14.94 -2.05 11.37
N VAL A 206 15.11 -0.74 11.44
CA VAL A 206 14.38 0.24 10.64
C VAL A 206 15.20 0.56 9.42
N GLU A 207 14.61 0.45 8.25
CA GLU A 207 15.27 0.80 6.99
C GLU A 207 14.48 1.82 6.20
N LEU A 208 15.22 2.67 5.47
CA LEU A 208 14.71 3.63 4.51
C LEU A 208 15.01 3.13 3.10
N TRP A 209 13.97 2.78 2.35
CA TRP A 209 14.08 2.32 0.99
C TRP A 209 13.71 3.41 0.00
N GLU A 210 14.54 3.56 -1.02
CA GLU A 210 14.29 4.44 -2.15
C GLU A 210 13.72 3.63 -3.33
N LEU A 211 12.51 3.95 -3.76
CA LEU A 211 11.80 3.33 -4.86
C LEU A 211 11.80 4.29 -6.04
N GLU A 212 12.57 4.01 -7.08
CA GLU A 212 12.71 4.85 -8.27
C GLU A 212 11.95 4.25 -9.46
N ASN A 213 11.10 5.04 -10.10
CA ASN A 213 10.49 4.69 -11.39
C ASN A 213 11.27 5.30 -12.57
N SER A 214 11.93 4.46 -13.33
CA SER A 214 12.62 4.83 -14.56
C SER A 214 12.07 4.13 -15.81
N SER A 215 10.81 3.71 -15.78
CA SER A 215 10.15 2.97 -16.87
C SER A 215 9.47 3.86 -17.93
N GLY A 216 9.82 5.15 -18.00
CA GLY A 216 9.21 6.10 -18.94
C GLY A 216 7.84 6.57 -18.49
N GLY A 217 6.80 6.42 -19.32
CA GLY A 217 5.45 6.93 -19.05
C GLY A 217 4.62 6.12 -18.07
N TRP A 218 5.09 5.00 -17.58
CA TRP A 218 4.36 4.04 -16.75
C TRP A 218 4.40 4.40 -15.27
N SER A 219 3.39 3.95 -14.53
CA SER A 219 3.37 3.99 -13.07
C SER A 219 3.33 2.58 -12.50
N HIS A 220 3.77 2.44 -11.24
CA HIS A 220 3.86 1.16 -10.57
C HIS A 220 3.32 1.27 -9.14
N PRO A 221 2.22 0.60 -8.80
CA PRO A 221 1.86 0.37 -7.41
C PRO A 221 2.85 -0.63 -6.81
N ILE A 222 3.62 -0.24 -5.81
CA ILE A 222 4.63 -1.10 -5.21
C ILE A 222 4.12 -1.62 -3.88
N HIS A 223 4.02 -2.95 -3.77
CA HIS A 223 3.70 -3.66 -2.55
C HIS A 223 4.95 -4.28 -1.93
N VAL A 224 5.09 -4.13 -0.61
CA VAL A 224 6.16 -4.75 0.18
C VAL A 224 5.54 -5.67 1.20
N HIS A 225 5.87 -6.96 1.13
CA HIS A 225 5.40 -7.96 2.07
C HIS A 225 6.01 -7.76 3.46
N LEU A 226 5.46 -8.39 4.48
CA LEU A 226 5.85 -8.38 5.90
C LEU A 226 5.55 -7.08 6.63
N VAL A 227 5.81 -5.91 6.03
CA VAL A 227 5.88 -4.64 6.75
C VAL A 227 4.74 -3.69 6.39
N ASP A 228 4.39 -2.84 7.35
CA ASP A 228 3.68 -1.60 7.11
C ASP A 228 4.71 -0.46 7.10
N PHE A 229 4.77 0.31 6.03
CA PHE A 229 5.74 1.39 5.88
C PHE A 229 5.07 2.77 5.97
N ARG A 230 5.85 3.75 6.34
CA ARG A 230 5.53 5.17 6.24
C ARG A 230 6.05 5.72 4.91
N VAL A 231 5.24 6.52 4.20
CA VAL A 231 5.70 7.29 3.04
C VAL A 231 6.36 8.57 3.56
N VAL A 232 7.67 8.67 3.39
CA VAL A 232 8.47 9.78 3.94
C VAL A 232 8.58 10.94 2.97
N ALA A 233 8.85 10.65 1.69
CA ALA A 233 9.03 11.67 0.67
C ALA A 233 8.62 11.17 -0.72
N ARG A 234 8.28 12.12 -1.59
CA ARG A 234 8.06 11.94 -3.02
C ARG A 234 8.78 13.03 -3.78
N TYR A 235 9.53 12.68 -4.80
CA TYR A 235 10.22 13.64 -5.67
C TYR A 235 10.44 13.03 -7.07
N GLY A 236 10.82 13.85 -8.03
CA GLY A 236 11.11 13.41 -9.38
C GLY A 236 10.91 14.54 -10.38
N SER A 237 11.42 14.36 -11.60
CA SER A 237 11.41 15.40 -12.62
C SER A 237 10.00 15.77 -13.12
N GLU A 238 9.05 14.87 -12.98
CA GLU A 238 7.67 15.05 -13.44
C GLU A 238 6.63 14.88 -12.33
N SER A 239 7.05 14.50 -11.12
CA SER A 239 6.15 14.41 -9.98
C SER A 239 5.70 15.79 -9.55
N THR A 240 4.43 16.08 -9.73
CA THR A 240 3.81 17.34 -9.30
C THR A 240 3.07 17.22 -7.96
N ARG A 241 2.93 15.97 -7.45
CA ARG A 241 2.33 15.71 -6.15
C ARG A 241 3.43 15.47 -5.12
N GLY A 242 3.33 16.07 -3.96
CA GLY A 242 4.10 15.66 -2.79
C GLY A 242 3.48 14.41 -2.14
N VAL A 243 3.95 14.08 -0.93
CA VAL A 243 3.24 13.12 -0.08
C VAL A 243 1.88 13.69 0.26
N MET A 244 0.83 12.93 -0.05
CA MET A 244 -0.53 13.38 0.26
C MET A 244 -0.74 13.36 1.78
N PRO A 245 -1.47 14.31 2.37
CA PRO A 245 -1.70 14.35 3.82
C PRO A 245 -2.25 13.05 4.39
N TYR A 246 -3.11 12.33 3.65
CA TYR A 246 -3.64 11.04 4.08
C TYR A 246 -2.67 9.87 3.89
N GLU A 247 -1.60 10.02 3.10
CA GLU A 247 -0.50 9.04 3.02
C GLU A 247 0.43 9.17 4.23
N SER A 248 0.72 10.39 4.66
CA SER A 248 1.64 10.66 5.78
C SER A 248 1.01 10.46 7.16
N ALA A 249 -0.34 10.44 7.25
CA ALA A 249 -1.06 10.31 8.51
C ALA A 249 -1.23 8.87 9.01
N GLY A 250 -0.73 7.88 8.27
CA GLY A 250 -0.86 6.46 8.60
C GLY A 250 0.25 5.63 8.00
N LEU A 251 0.09 4.31 8.14
CA LEU A 251 0.99 3.31 7.56
C LEU A 251 0.33 2.68 6.34
N LYS A 252 1.15 2.20 5.42
CA LYS A 252 0.72 1.58 4.15
C LYS A 252 1.56 0.35 3.85
N ASP A 253 1.03 -0.53 3.00
CA ASP A 253 1.77 -1.66 2.45
C ASP A 253 1.86 -1.62 0.92
N VAL A 254 1.14 -0.67 0.28
CA VAL A 254 1.23 -0.38 -1.16
C VAL A 254 1.44 1.11 -1.34
N VAL A 255 2.32 1.49 -2.26
CA VAL A 255 2.53 2.90 -2.62
C VAL A 255 2.49 3.08 -4.13
N TRP A 256 1.71 4.06 -4.60
CA TRP A 256 1.67 4.41 -6.01
C TRP A 256 2.94 5.19 -6.40
N LEU A 257 3.85 4.51 -7.07
CA LEU A 257 5.05 5.11 -7.67
C LEU A 257 4.69 5.66 -9.05
N GLY A 258 4.59 6.96 -9.15
CA GLY A 258 4.20 7.67 -10.38
C GLY A 258 5.30 7.67 -11.44
N ARG A 259 4.96 8.22 -12.61
CA ARG A 259 5.89 8.36 -13.73
C ARG A 259 7.08 9.26 -13.35
N HIS A 260 8.31 8.76 -13.58
CA HIS A 260 9.55 9.48 -13.24
C HIS A 260 9.59 9.99 -11.79
N GLU A 261 8.91 9.29 -10.92
CA GLU A 261 8.82 9.59 -9.49
C GLU A 261 9.76 8.69 -8.70
N THR A 262 10.30 9.22 -7.62
CA THR A 262 10.99 8.49 -6.57
C THR A 262 10.23 8.67 -5.28
N VAL A 263 10.03 7.59 -4.55
CA VAL A 263 9.35 7.58 -3.25
C VAL A 263 10.26 6.98 -2.20
N LEU A 264 10.36 7.64 -1.06
CA LEU A 264 11.03 7.10 0.11
C LEU A 264 10.00 6.47 1.05
N VAL A 265 10.23 5.21 1.39
CA VAL A 265 9.42 4.47 2.35
C VAL A 265 10.29 3.96 3.50
N GLU A 266 9.81 4.12 4.72
CA GLU A 266 10.49 3.71 5.94
C GLU A 266 9.68 2.65 6.65
N ALA A 267 10.32 1.53 7.00
CA ALA A 267 9.66 0.42 7.67
C ALA A 267 10.53 -0.21 8.74
N HIS A 268 9.87 -0.87 9.70
CA HIS A 268 10.48 -1.70 10.71
C HIS A 268 10.36 -3.18 10.31
N TYR A 269 11.48 -3.82 10.02
CA TYR A 269 11.53 -5.19 9.50
C TYR A 269 11.54 -6.19 10.64
N ALA A 270 10.40 -6.41 11.21
CA ALA A 270 10.15 -7.32 12.34
C ALA A 270 8.69 -7.82 12.31
N PRO A 271 8.33 -8.83 13.13
CA PRO A 271 9.19 -9.60 14.03
C PRO A 271 9.86 -10.82 13.38
N TRP A 272 9.45 -11.21 12.17
CA TRP A 272 9.76 -12.48 11.54
C TRP A 272 11.00 -12.40 10.66
N ASP A 273 11.85 -13.41 10.71
CA ASP A 273 12.90 -13.66 9.73
C ASP A 273 12.35 -14.44 8.51
N GLY A 274 13.15 -14.55 7.46
CA GLY A 274 12.80 -15.28 6.24
C GLY A 274 12.84 -14.46 4.98
N VAL A 275 12.49 -15.09 3.87
CA VAL A 275 12.49 -14.45 2.54
C VAL A 275 11.09 -13.98 2.19
N TYR A 276 10.97 -12.71 1.91
CA TYR A 276 9.72 -12.04 1.56
C TYR A 276 9.84 -11.37 0.19
N MET A 277 8.70 -11.05 -0.43
CA MET A 277 8.64 -10.44 -1.75
C MET A 277 8.31 -8.96 -1.66
N PHE A 278 8.72 -8.22 -2.69
CA PHE A 278 8.18 -6.92 -3.02
C PHE A 278 8.05 -6.82 -4.54
N HIS A 279 6.99 -6.17 -5.01
CA HIS A 279 6.63 -6.22 -6.42
C HIS A 279 5.74 -5.06 -6.85
N CYS A 280 5.62 -4.87 -8.16
CA CYS A 280 4.60 -4.04 -8.75
C CYS A 280 3.25 -4.75 -8.69
N HIS A 281 2.20 -4.08 -8.22
CA HIS A 281 0.85 -4.65 -8.15
C HIS A 281 -0.03 -4.32 -9.38
N ASN A 282 0.54 -3.80 -10.47
CA ASN A 282 -0.04 -3.95 -11.79
C ASN A 282 0.17 -5.42 -12.19
N LEU A 283 -0.91 -6.21 -12.25
CA LEU A 283 -0.80 -7.67 -12.40
C LEU A 283 -0.12 -8.08 -13.70
N ILE A 284 -0.21 -7.27 -14.76
CA ILE A 284 0.51 -7.54 -16.03
C ILE A 284 2.03 -7.35 -15.84
N HIS A 285 2.46 -6.33 -15.08
CA HIS A 285 3.88 -6.11 -14.79
C HIS A 285 4.41 -7.18 -13.83
N GLU A 286 3.63 -7.56 -12.84
CA GLU A 286 3.93 -8.61 -11.86
C GLU A 286 4.12 -9.96 -12.56
N ASP A 287 3.16 -10.37 -13.40
CA ASP A 287 3.21 -11.62 -14.18
C ASP A 287 4.42 -11.66 -15.13
N HIS A 288 4.91 -10.49 -15.56
CA HIS A 288 6.08 -10.33 -16.43
C HIS A 288 7.34 -9.94 -15.64
N ASP A 289 7.51 -10.55 -14.46
CA ASP A 289 8.74 -10.54 -13.69
C ASP A 289 9.08 -9.25 -12.89
N MET A 290 8.17 -8.25 -12.77
CA MET A 290 8.44 -7.09 -11.91
C MET A 290 8.20 -7.42 -10.43
N MET A 291 8.95 -8.39 -9.96
CA MET A 291 8.96 -8.90 -8.60
C MET A 291 10.39 -9.24 -8.18
N ALA A 292 10.70 -9.03 -6.92
CA ALA A 292 11.97 -9.40 -6.31
C ALA A 292 11.74 -9.86 -4.86
N ALA A 293 12.78 -10.33 -4.21
CA ALA A 293 12.74 -10.74 -2.82
C ALA A 293 13.73 -9.96 -1.96
N PHE A 294 13.47 -9.94 -0.67
CA PHE A 294 14.40 -9.53 0.37
C PHE A 294 14.45 -10.59 1.47
N ASP A 295 15.62 -10.74 2.09
CA ASP A 295 15.88 -11.72 3.14
C ASP A 295 16.02 -11.00 4.48
N VAL A 296 15.04 -11.18 5.36
CA VAL A 296 15.13 -10.72 6.75
C VAL A 296 15.95 -11.73 7.53
N THR A 297 17.20 -11.36 7.84
CA THR A 297 18.19 -12.27 8.39
C THR A 297 18.18 -12.27 9.92
N LYS A 298 18.46 -13.45 10.50
CA LYS A 298 18.61 -13.58 11.94
C LYS A 298 19.79 -12.78 12.45
N LEU A 299 19.65 -12.22 13.64
CA LEU A 299 20.66 -11.33 14.22
C LEU A 299 21.92 -12.07 14.67
N ASP A 300 21.86 -13.35 14.96
CA ASP A 300 23.03 -14.19 15.27
C ASP A 300 24.01 -14.26 14.09
N ASN A 301 23.55 -14.13 12.85
CA ASN A 301 24.40 -13.99 11.66
C ASN A 301 25.28 -12.74 11.70
N PHE A 302 24.89 -11.73 12.49
CA PHE A 302 25.64 -10.49 12.72
C PHE A 302 26.39 -10.47 14.06
N GLY A 303 26.45 -11.62 14.75
CA GLY A 303 27.14 -11.74 16.05
C GLY A 303 26.35 -11.15 17.22
N TYR A 304 25.05 -10.88 17.05
CA TYR A 304 24.15 -10.44 18.11
C TYR A 304 23.39 -11.63 18.65
N ASN A 305 23.48 -11.87 19.95
CA ASN A 305 22.75 -12.93 20.62
C ASN A 305 21.32 -12.48 20.85
N GLU A 306 20.41 -12.97 20.05
CA GLU A 306 19.00 -12.60 20.14
C GLU A 306 18.33 -13.31 21.30
N THR A 307 17.67 -12.53 22.14
CA THR A 307 16.94 -13.03 23.32
C THR A 307 15.43 -12.93 23.17
N THR A 308 14.96 -12.25 22.11
CA THR A 308 13.52 -12.10 21.85
C THR A 308 12.93 -13.40 21.33
N ASP A 309 11.92 -13.91 22.02
CA ASP A 309 11.17 -15.11 21.63
C ASP A 309 9.84 -14.67 21.02
N PHE A 310 9.61 -15.05 19.77
CA PHE A 310 8.39 -14.71 19.03
C PHE A 310 7.49 -15.92 18.93
N HIS A 311 6.20 -15.74 19.23
CA HIS A 311 5.21 -16.74 18.97
C HIS A 311 4.84 -16.78 17.50
N ASP A 312 4.85 -17.98 16.91
CA ASP A 312 4.40 -18.17 15.54
C ASP A 312 2.90 -17.84 15.43
N PRO A 313 2.49 -16.84 14.63
CA PRO A 313 1.08 -16.49 14.46
C PRO A 313 0.28 -17.60 13.76
N GLU A 314 0.97 -18.53 13.07
CA GLU A 314 0.37 -19.72 12.47
C GLU A 314 0.39 -20.94 13.41
N ASP A 315 0.87 -20.80 14.67
CA ASP A 315 0.77 -21.85 15.68
C ASP A 315 -0.65 -22.44 15.68
N ILE A 316 -0.73 -23.77 15.81
CA ILE A 316 -1.99 -24.49 15.71
C ILE A 316 -3.08 -23.95 16.64
N ARG A 317 -2.71 -23.33 17.77
CA ARG A 317 -3.65 -22.64 18.67
C ARG A 317 -4.36 -21.47 18.01
N TRP A 318 -3.73 -20.83 17.03
CA TRP A 318 -4.21 -19.63 16.34
C TRP A 318 -4.64 -19.91 14.89
N SER A 319 -4.38 -21.11 14.38
CA SER A 319 -4.69 -21.49 13.01
C SER A 319 -6.18 -21.34 12.70
N ALA A 320 -6.49 -21.01 11.46
CA ALA A 320 -7.86 -20.88 10.98
C ALA A 320 -8.63 -22.19 11.16
N ARG A 321 -9.84 -22.09 11.66
CA ARG A 321 -10.80 -23.18 11.80
C ARG A 321 -12.03 -22.89 10.94
N PRO A 322 -12.79 -23.89 10.53
CA PRO A 322 -14.09 -23.67 9.92
C PRO A 322 -14.94 -22.76 10.79
N PHE A 323 -15.59 -21.77 10.17
CA PHE A 323 -16.46 -20.86 10.88
C PHE A 323 -17.70 -21.59 11.43
N ASP A 324 -17.92 -21.52 12.72
CA ASP A 324 -19.13 -22.02 13.39
C ASP A 324 -20.04 -20.85 13.76
N SER A 325 -21.14 -20.72 13.05
CA SER A 325 -22.10 -19.65 13.28
C SER A 325 -22.85 -19.75 14.63
N ALA A 326 -22.96 -20.95 15.19
CA ALA A 326 -23.58 -21.15 16.50
C ALA A 326 -22.63 -20.70 17.61
N GLU A 327 -21.36 -21.10 17.57
CA GLU A 327 -20.34 -20.60 18.51
C GLU A 327 -20.20 -19.08 18.43
N PHE A 328 -20.19 -18.51 17.23
CA PHE A 328 -20.10 -17.07 17.03
C PHE A 328 -21.29 -16.33 17.65
N SER A 329 -22.51 -16.81 17.39
CA SER A 329 -23.73 -16.20 17.91
C SER A 329 -23.85 -16.35 19.45
N ALA A 330 -23.42 -17.49 19.98
CA ALA A 330 -23.43 -17.77 21.43
C ALA A 330 -22.23 -17.15 22.16
N LYS A 331 -21.25 -16.62 21.44
CA LYS A 331 -19.97 -16.11 21.99
C LYS A 331 -19.25 -17.16 22.84
N THR A 332 -19.17 -18.37 22.32
CA THR A 332 -18.51 -19.51 22.97
C THR A 332 -17.24 -19.93 22.16
N GLY A 333 -16.49 -20.88 22.70
CA GLY A 333 -15.27 -21.37 22.04
C GLY A 333 -14.26 -20.24 21.76
N ILE A 334 -13.75 -20.17 20.56
CA ILE A 334 -12.78 -19.12 20.15
C ILE A 334 -13.38 -17.71 20.13
N PHE A 335 -14.71 -17.60 20.08
CA PHE A 335 -15.44 -16.33 20.11
C PHE A 335 -15.83 -15.90 21.51
N SER A 336 -15.45 -16.66 22.54
CA SER A 336 -15.66 -16.26 23.92
C SER A 336 -14.79 -15.07 24.30
N GLU A 337 -15.27 -14.24 25.22
CA GLU A 337 -14.48 -13.11 25.69
C GLU A 337 -13.18 -13.56 26.35
N GLU A 338 -13.17 -14.70 27.01
CA GLU A 338 -11.99 -15.30 27.64
C GLU A 338 -10.93 -15.67 26.59
N SER A 339 -11.29 -16.41 25.53
CA SER A 339 -10.37 -16.81 24.46
C SER A 339 -9.81 -15.60 23.69
N ILE A 340 -10.64 -14.59 23.42
CA ILE A 340 -10.21 -13.36 22.76
C ILE A 340 -9.23 -12.61 23.66
N ARG A 341 -9.54 -12.49 24.96
CA ARG A 341 -8.68 -11.80 25.93
C ARG A 341 -7.34 -12.52 26.10
N GLU A 342 -7.36 -13.85 26.18
CA GLU A 342 -6.14 -14.67 26.25
C GLU A 342 -5.25 -14.40 25.02
N LYS A 343 -5.81 -14.46 23.82
CA LYS A 343 -5.06 -14.19 22.59
C LYS A 343 -4.48 -12.78 22.56
N VAL A 344 -5.28 -11.77 22.91
CA VAL A 344 -4.81 -10.37 22.97
C VAL A 344 -3.67 -10.21 23.99
N ASN A 345 -3.81 -10.81 25.17
CA ASN A 345 -2.77 -10.73 26.21
C ASN A 345 -1.49 -11.44 25.77
N THR A 346 -1.59 -12.60 25.11
CA THR A 346 -0.42 -13.32 24.59
C THR A 346 0.31 -12.46 23.56
N LEU A 347 -0.41 -11.88 22.60
CA LEU A 347 0.18 -11.02 21.58
C LEU A 347 0.78 -9.73 22.18
N ALA A 348 0.19 -9.19 23.23
CA ALA A 348 0.70 -8.00 23.92
C ALA A 348 2.01 -8.25 24.69
N LEU A 349 2.33 -9.50 25.01
CA LEU A 349 3.61 -9.88 25.65
C LEU A 349 4.75 -9.95 24.63
N GLU A 350 4.43 -10.10 23.35
CA GLU A 350 5.40 -10.09 22.28
C GLU A 350 5.79 -8.65 22.00
N GLN A 351 6.97 -8.24 22.43
CA GLN A 351 7.49 -6.88 22.25
C GLN A 351 8.59 -6.88 21.19
N PRO A 352 8.24 -7.07 19.90
CA PRO A 352 9.22 -7.27 18.83
C PRO A 352 10.17 -6.08 18.64
N TYR A 353 9.84 -4.94 19.23
CA TYR A 353 10.59 -3.69 19.09
C TYR A 353 11.26 -3.25 20.39
N SER A 354 11.21 -4.06 21.45
CA SER A 354 11.72 -3.66 22.77
C SER A 354 13.24 -3.44 22.79
N GLU A 355 13.98 -4.17 21.95
CA GLU A 355 15.45 -4.16 21.89
C GLU A 355 16.00 -3.38 20.68
N LEU A 356 15.19 -2.51 20.04
CA LEU A 356 15.59 -1.80 18.81
C LEU A 356 16.92 -1.03 18.96
N LYS A 357 17.14 -0.34 20.08
CA LYS A 357 18.36 0.43 20.33
C LYS A 357 19.58 -0.46 20.45
N GLU A 358 19.45 -1.55 21.15
CA GLU A 358 20.49 -2.56 21.36
C GLU A 358 20.86 -3.25 20.05
N VAL A 359 19.87 -3.65 19.26
CA VAL A 359 20.04 -4.22 17.92
C VAL A 359 20.78 -3.24 17.01
N THR A 360 20.33 -2.01 16.93
CA THR A 360 20.96 -0.96 16.11
C THR A 360 22.42 -0.74 16.51
N ALA A 361 22.71 -0.66 17.82
CA ALA A 361 24.07 -0.49 18.32
C ALA A 361 24.98 -1.70 18.03
N ALA A 362 24.43 -2.92 18.08
CA ALA A 362 25.15 -4.16 17.75
C ALA A 362 25.49 -4.21 16.26
N LEU A 363 24.54 -3.87 15.39
CA LEU A 363 24.74 -3.80 13.95
C LEU A 363 25.77 -2.74 13.56
N ASP A 364 25.68 -1.55 14.12
CA ASP A 364 26.68 -0.49 13.94
C ASP A 364 28.09 -0.97 14.30
N THR A 365 28.20 -1.72 15.38
CA THR A 365 29.48 -2.30 15.82
C THR A 365 29.97 -3.35 14.84
N TYR A 366 29.09 -4.24 14.41
CA TYR A 366 29.39 -5.28 13.43
C TYR A 366 29.91 -4.66 12.11
N TYR A 367 29.17 -3.73 11.53
CA TYR A 367 29.57 -3.10 10.27
C TYR A 367 30.85 -2.27 10.38
N LYS A 368 31.07 -1.54 11.48
CA LYS A 368 32.33 -0.84 11.71
C LYS A 368 33.53 -1.79 11.78
N THR A 369 33.32 -2.98 12.33
CA THR A 369 34.36 -3.98 12.53
C THR A 369 34.62 -4.81 11.25
N ASN A 370 33.59 -5.07 10.46
CA ASN A 370 33.64 -5.95 9.29
C ASN A 370 33.67 -5.21 7.95
N ALA A 371 33.43 -3.91 7.91
CA ALA A 371 33.45 -3.09 6.68
C ALA A 371 34.79 -3.18 5.90
N LYS A 372 35.89 -3.55 6.56
CA LYS A 372 37.17 -3.82 5.90
C LYS A 372 37.22 -5.17 5.18
N ARG A 373 36.40 -6.16 5.61
CA ARG A 373 36.43 -7.50 4.99
C ARG A 373 35.64 -7.57 3.70
N GLU A 374 34.57 -6.80 3.55
CA GLU A 374 33.79 -6.76 2.30
C GLU A 374 34.50 -5.97 1.20
N ALA A 375 35.22 -4.91 1.54
CA ALA A 375 36.04 -4.16 0.59
C ALA A 375 37.20 -5.00 0.01
N ASP A 376 37.71 -5.98 0.76
CA ASP A 376 38.78 -6.89 0.31
C ASP A 376 38.26 -8.08 -0.50
N CYS A 377 36.95 -8.35 -0.48
CA CYS A 377 36.32 -9.46 -1.26
C CYS A 377 35.72 -9.03 -2.59
N VAL A 378 35.54 -7.73 -2.85
CA VAL A 378 35.06 -7.19 -4.12
C VAL A 378 36.26 -6.69 -4.95
N GLY A 379 37.03 -7.62 -5.47
CA GLY A 379 37.99 -7.35 -6.53
C GLY A 379 37.26 -6.90 -7.78
N GLU A 380 37.54 -5.66 -8.18
CA GLU A 380 37.42 -5.13 -9.54
C GLU A 380 36.17 -5.47 -10.35
N ALA A 381 35.00 -4.92 -10.05
CA ALA A 381 33.95 -4.65 -11.05
C ALA A 381 32.77 -3.79 -10.56
N ALA A 382 32.98 -2.78 -9.73
CA ALA A 382 31.94 -1.77 -9.51
C ALA A 382 32.57 -0.39 -9.60
N GLY A 383 32.17 0.38 -10.63
CA GLY A 383 32.49 1.79 -10.74
C GLY A 383 31.95 2.58 -9.55
N PRO A 384 32.51 3.77 -9.28
CA PRO A 384 32.22 4.51 -8.05
C PRO A 384 30.75 4.85 -7.94
N ILE A 385 30.14 4.45 -6.82
CA ILE A 385 28.77 4.87 -6.44
C ILE A 385 28.78 6.40 -6.32
N PRO A 386 27.89 7.12 -7.02
CA PRO A 386 27.85 8.58 -6.92
C PRO A 386 27.49 8.99 -5.49
N ARG A 387 28.38 9.75 -4.84
CA ARG A 387 28.08 10.42 -3.59
C ARG A 387 26.98 11.47 -3.84
N TYR A 388 25.76 11.20 -3.46
CA TYR A 388 24.67 12.16 -3.53
C TYR A 388 24.91 13.32 -2.55
N ARG A 389 24.73 14.54 -3.07
CA ARG A 389 24.85 15.79 -2.34
C ARG A 389 23.79 15.86 -1.24
N ARG A 390 24.20 16.22 -0.04
CA ARG A 390 23.31 16.66 1.04
C ARG A 390 22.39 17.75 0.51
N PHE A 391 21.10 17.52 0.55
CA PHE A 391 20.13 18.59 0.46
C PHE A 391 20.00 19.23 1.86
N GLN A 392 20.31 20.54 1.94
CA GLN A 392 19.88 21.35 3.07
C GLN A 392 18.38 21.64 2.88
N VAL A 393 17.62 21.50 3.99
CA VAL A 393 16.22 21.85 4.14
C VAL A 393 16.03 23.35 3.93
#